data_7dc4fe0227b212ce9e77198233be812d
#
_entry.id   7dc4fe0227b212ce9e77198233be812d
#
_cell.length_a   1.000
_cell.length_b   1.000
_cell.length_c   1.000
_cell.angle_alpha   90.00
_cell.angle_beta   90.00
_cell.angle_gamma   90.00
#
_symmetry.space_group_name_H-M   'P 1'
#
loop_
_entity.id
_entity.type
_entity.pdbx_description
1 polymer ?
#
loop_
_entity_poly.entity_id
_entity_poly.type
_entity_poly.pdbx_seq_one_letter_code
_entity_poly.pdbx_strand_id
1 'polypeptide(L)'
;TDIGILAEKIRWLGTVRYTISSLFYIFNIKKRYGTLFINNKKFKENYLFVLIANTKYTGKGMLIAPDANLNDGLLDLIIVKNNINKFALIKLLPKLFTGEHISSQYVEYKQVKSIEIIPEKNECLNIDGEIYGTTPVKVNISNKKLPIYFY
;
A
#
# COMPACT_ATOMS: atom_id res chain seq x y z
N THR A 1 4.81 0.42 -10.04
CA THR A 1 5.14 0.00 -11.41
C THR A 1 5.16 1.18 -12.36
N ASP A 2 4.03 1.84 -12.58
CA ASP A 2 3.94 2.98 -13.52
C ASP A 2 4.71 4.20 -13.01
N ILE A 3 4.75 4.41 -11.70
CA ILE A 3 5.53 5.51 -11.08
C ILE A 3 7.03 5.33 -11.33
N GLY A 4 7.55 4.11 -11.19
CA GLY A 4 8.97 3.83 -11.42
C GLY A 4 9.38 4.07 -12.88
N ILE A 5 8.60 3.56 -13.82
CA ILE A 5 8.85 3.75 -15.26
C ILE A 5 8.77 5.23 -15.66
N LEU A 6 7.80 5.98 -15.12
CA LEU A 6 7.67 7.40 -15.38
C LEU A 6 8.83 8.19 -14.75
N ALA A 7 9.22 7.86 -13.52
CA ALA A 7 10.34 8.50 -12.84
C ALA A 7 11.69 8.29 -13.57
N GLU A 8 11.88 7.14 -14.20
CA GLU A 8 13.05 6.88 -15.07
C GLU A 8 13.07 7.80 -16.29
N LYS A 9 11.93 7.99 -16.97
CA LYS A 9 11.81 8.87 -18.14
C LYS A 9 12.13 10.34 -17.84
N ILE A 10 11.90 10.79 -16.60
CA ILE A 10 12.17 12.17 -16.17
C ILE A 10 13.35 12.27 -15.19
N ARG A 11 14.32 11.37 -15.34
CA ARG A 11 15.49 11.24 -14.45
C ARG A 11 16.33 12.52 -14.31
N TRP A 12 16.32 13.37 -15.31
CA TRP A 12 16.99 14.67 -15.32
C TRP A 12 16.44 15.70 -14.30
N LEU A 13 15.21 15.48 -13.77
CA LEU A 13 14.58 16.37 -12.78
C LEU A 13 15.04 16.10 -11.31
N GLY A 14 16.02 15.25 -11.09
CA GLY A 14 16.56 14.96 -9.75
C GLY A 14 15.49 14.42 -8.78
N THR A 15 15.48 14.92 -7.54
CA THR A 15 14.54 14.47 -6.49
C THR A 15 13.08 14.82 -6.77
N VAL A 16 12.83 15.89 -7.54
CA VAL A 16 11.48 16.35 -7.90
C VAL A 16 10.74 15.35 -8.79
N ARG A 17 11.48 14.50 -9.53
CA ARG A 17 10.92 13.47 -10.41
C ARG A 17 9.90 12.55 -9.71
N TYR A 18 10.20 12.15 -8.48
CA TYR A 18 9.30 11.25 -7.73
C TYR A 18 8.00 11.94 -7.36
N THR A 19 8.05 13.21 -6.99
CA THR A 19 6.85 14.01 -6.68
C THR A 19 5.98 14.18 -7.92
N ILE A 20 6.59 14.53 -9.06
CA ILE A 20 5.86 14.69 -10.33
C ILE A 20 5.28 13.36 -10.79
N SER A 21 6.05 12.26 -10.72
CA SER A 21 5.55 10.94 -11.10
C SER A 21 4.39 10.48 -10.20
N SER A 22 4.48 10.75 -8.89
CA SER A 22 3.41 10.42 -7.94
C SER A 22 2.14 11.23 -8.22
N LEU A 23 2.27 12.53 -8.50
CA LEU A 23 1.13 13.37 -8.89
C LEU A 23 0.49 12.88 -10.19
N PHE A 24 1.30 12.58 -11.20
CA PHE A 24 0.80 12.06 -12.47
C PHE A 24 0.07 10.72 -12.27
N TYR A 25 0.61 9.83 -11.44
CA TYR A 25 -0.04 8.56 -11.09
C TYR A 25 -1.37 8.78 -10.40
N ILE A 26 -1.47 9.72 -9.44
CA ILE A 26 -2.72 10.08 -8.75
C ILE A 26 -3.80 10.52 -9.74
N PHE A 27 -3.45 11.27 -10.78
CA PHE A 27 -4.41 11.69 -11.80
C PHE A 27 -4.89 10.54 -12.68
N ASN A 28 -4.10 9.48 -12.82
CA ASN A 28 -4.40 8.32 -13.66
C ASN A 28 -4.74 7.05 -12.85
N ILE A 29 -4.89 7.16 -11.52
CA ILE A 29 -5.18 6.00 -10.69
C ILE A 29 -6.54 5.40 -11.05
N LYS A 30 -6.54 4.08 -11.24
CA LYS A 30 -7.74 3.33 -11.64
C LYS A 30 -8.48 2.86 -10.39
N LYS A 31 -9.81 2.93 -10.47
CA LYS A 31 -10.69 2.30 -9.49
C LYS A 31 -10.65 0.79 -9.68
N ARG A 32 -10.55 0.06 -8.59
CA ARG A 32 -10.49 -1.39 -8.55
C ARG A 32 -11.67 -1.95 -7.79
N TYR A 33 -12.06 -3.15 -8.19
CA TYR A 33 -13.14 -3.91 -7.59
C TYR A 33 -12.62 -5.33 -7.36
N GLY A 34 -13.03 -5.93 -6.26
CA GLY A 34 -12.59 -7.30 -5.99
C GLY A 34 -13.17 -7.88 -4.72
N THR A 35 -12.78 -9.10 -4.45
CA THR A 35 -13.07 -9.80 -3.20
C THR A 35 -11.81 -9.84 -2.34
N LEU A 36 -11.93 -9.42 -1.10
CA LEU A 36 -10.90 -9.55 -0.08
C LEU A 36 -11.36 -10.60 0.95
N PHE A 37 -10.50 -11.56 1.26
CA PHE A 37 -10.70 -12.46 2.38
C PHE A 37 -9.78 -12.02 3.51
N ILE A 38 -10.34 -11.38 4.53
CA ILE A 38 -9.63 -10.86 5.69
C ILE A 38 -9.88 -11.81 6.86
N ASN A 39 -8.85 -12.47 7.37
CA ASN A 39 -8.97 -13.51 8.40
C ASN A 39 -10.06 -14.54 8.05
N ASN A 40 -10.08 -15.00 6.79
CA ASN A 40 -11.05 -15.93 6.20
C ASN A 40 -12.50 -15.40 6.07
N LYS A 41 -12.75 -14.13 6.40
CA LYS A 41 -14.06 -13.49 6.16
C LYS A 41 -14.06 -12.79 4.81
N LYS A 42 -15.10 -13.01 4.02
CA LYS A 42 -15.25 -12.47 2.66
C LYS A 42 -15.85 -11.07 2.68
N PHE A 43 -15.21 -10.15 1.97
CA PHE A 43 -15.68 -8.78 1.73
C PHE A 43 -15.62 -8.49 0.23
N LYS A 44 -16.67 -7.87 -0.32
CA LYS A 44 -16.62 -7.26 -1.64
C LYS A 44 -16.23 -5.80 -1.45
N GLU A 45 -15.12 -5.40 -2.04
CA GLU A 45 -14.55 -4.08 -1.80
C GLU A 45 -14.30 -3.31 -3.09
N ASN A 46 -14.44 -2.00 -2.95
CA ASN A 46 -14.14 -1.03 -3.97
C ASN A 46 -12.97 -0.18 -3.48
N TYR A 47 -11.81 -0.31 -4.11
CA TYR A 47 -10.59 0.33 -3.62
C TYR A 47 -9.77 0.97 -4.75
N LEU A 48 -8.92 1.91 -4.40
CA LEU A 48 -7.87 2.41 -5.28
C LEU A 48 -6.64 1.54 -5.20
N PHE A 49 -6.23 1.20 -3.98
CA PHE A 49 -5.16 0.24 -3.73
C PHE A 49 -5.28 -0.37 -2.34
N VAL A 50 -4.66 -1.53 -2.22
CA VAL A 50 -4.48 -2.26 -0.96
C VAL A 50 -2.99 -2.36 -0.71
N LEU A 51 -2.56 -2.05 0.50
CA LEU A 51 -1.20 -2.19 0.95
C LEU A 51 -1.17 -3.09 2.18
N ILE A 52 -0.18 -3.96 2.25
CA ILE A 52 0.05 -4.86 3.36
C ILE A 52 1.47 -4.58 3.87
N ALA A 53 1.58 -4.23 5.13
CA ALA A 53 2.84 -3.91 5.77
C ALA A 53 3.08 -4.82 6.99
N ASN A 54 4.35 -4.99 7.34
CA ASN A 54 4.80 -5.62 8.59
C ASN A 54 5.77 -4.69 9.34
N THR A 55 6.07 -3.54 8.76
CA THR A 55 6.94 -2.51 9.32
C THR A 55 6.28 -1.15 9.23
N LYS A 56 6.66 -0.24 10.14
CA LYS A 56 6.07 1.12 10.22
C LYS A 56 6.34 1.95 8.98
N TYR A 57 7.53 1.82 8.41
CA TYR A 57 8.03 2.73 7.38
C TYR A 57 8.20 2.04 6.04
N THR A 58 7.95 2.81 4.98
CA THR A 58 8.27 2.41 3.60
C THR A 58 8.91 3.57 2.84
N GLY A 59 9.68 3.25 1.79
CA GLY A 59 10.34 4.24 0.95
C GLY A 59 11.25 5.18 1.75
N LYS A 60 11.15 6.48 1.46
CA LYS A 60 11.96 7.52 2.12
C LYS A 60 11.30 8.09 3.38
N GLY A 61 10.95 7.22 4.35
CA GLY A 61 10.45 7.65 5.66
C GLY A 61 8.95 7.90 5.73
N MET A 62 8.14 7.34 4.83
CA MET A 62 6.69 7.36 4.96
C MET A 62 6.26 6.40 6.06
N LEU A 63 5.59 6.93 7.10
CA LEU A 63 5.02 6.18 8.22
C LEU A 63 3.69 5.54 7.79
N ILE A 64 3.77 4.51 6.94
CA ILE A 64 2.62 3.93 6.25
C ILE A 64 1.74 3.08 7.17
N ALA A 65 2.34 2.42 8.15
CA ALA A 65 1.65 1.58 9.15
C ALA A 65 2.10 1.97 10.57
N PRO A 66 1.53 3.05 11.14
CA PRO A 66 2.00 3.60 12.42
C PRO A 66 1.98 2.60 13.58
N ASP A 67 1.02 1.69 13.58
CA ASP A 67 0.81 0.70 14.65
C ASP A 67 1.55 -0.62 14.41
N ALA A 68 2.28 -0.75 13.28
CA ALA A 68 2.98 -1.98 12.94
C ALA A 68 4.00 -2.38 14.01
N ASN A 69 3.98 -3.67 14.33
CA ASN A 69 4.89 -4.27 15.30
C ASN A 69 5.38 -5.64 14.79
N LEU A 70 6.68 -5.76 14.59
CA LEU A 70 7.33 -6.98 14.09
C LEU A 70 7.12 -8.24 14.95
N ASN A 71 6.69 -8.07 16.21
CA ASN A 71 6.61 -9.15 17.18
C ASN A 71 5.19 -9.57 17.56
N ASP A 72 4.14 -8.92 17.03
CA ASP A 72 2.75 -9.19 17.42
C ASP A 72 2.08 -10.31 16.61
N GLY A 73 2.73 -10.76 15.52
CA GLY A 73 2.19 -11.80 14.66
C GLY A 73 1.01 -11.33 13.80
N LEU A 74 0.94 -10.04 13.53
CA LEU A 74 -0.09 -9.40 12.69
C LEU A 74 0.55 -8.72 11.48
N LEU A 75 -0.25 -8.56 10.44
CA LEU A 75 0.02 -7.74 9.27
C LEU A 75 -0.84 -6.49 9.36
N ASP A 76 -0.31 -5.37 8.93
CA ASP A 76 -1.02 -4.10 8.86
C ASP A 76 -1.60 -3.91 7.46
N LEU A 77 -2.93 -3.93 7.38
CA LEU A 77 -3.69 -3.82 6.15
C LEU A 77 -4.21 -2.40 6.00
N ILE A 78 -3.85 -1.75 4.91
CA ILE A 78 -4.30 -0.40 4.55
C ILE A 78 -5.07 -0.47 3.24
N ILE A 79 -6.35 -0.11 3.27
CA ILE A 79 -7.23 -0.07 2.09
C ILE A 79 -7.60 1.37 1.83
N VAL A 80 -7.25 1.90 0.67
CA VAL A 80 -7.72 3.23 0.23
C VAL A 80 -8.95 3.04 -0.65
N LYS A 81 -10.07 3.59 -0.19
CA LYS A 81 -11.39 3.46 -0.82
C LYS A 81 -11.46 4.22 -2.15
N ASN A 82 -12.22 3.70 -3.11
CA ASN A 82 -12.32 4.29 -4.45
C ASN A 82 -13.26 5.50 -4.56
N ASN A 83 -13.98 5.86 -3.48
CA ASN A 83 -14.85 7.03 -3.41
C ASN A 83 -14.07 8.33 -3.05
N ILE A 84 -12.77 8.24 -2.79
CA ILE A 84 -11.92 9.41 -2.58
C ILE A 84 -11.76 10.19 -3.89
N ASN A 85 -11.91 11.51 -3.83
CA ASN A 85 -11.60 12.38 -4.96
C ASN A 85 -10.11 12.71 -5.02
N LYS A 86 -9.64 13.18 -6.19
CA LYS A 86 -8.23 13.45 -6.45
C LYS A 86 -7.63 14.51 -5.50
N PHE A 87 -8.38 15.54 -5.13
CA PHE A 87 -7.93 16.58 -4.21
C PHE A 87 -7.73 16.03 -2.79
N ALA A 88 -8.67 15.19 -2.32
CA ALA A 88 -8.53 14.52 -1.03
C ALA A 88 -7.34 13.56 -1.03
N LEU A 89 -7.11 12.86 -2.13
CA LEU A 89 -5.96 11.97 -2.28
C LEU A 89 -4.63 12.74 -2.21
N ILE A 90 -4.54 13.90 -2.88
CA ILE A 90 -3.35 14.79 -2.79
C ILE A 90 -3.14 15.27 -1.36
N LYS A 91 -4.22 15.63 -0.63
CA LYS A 91 -4.13 16.04 0.79
C LYS A 91 -3.69 14.90 1.73
N LEU A 92 -3.84 13.64 1.33
CA LEU A 92 -3.35 12.51 2.11
C LEU A 92 -1.83 12.32 1.99
N LEU A 93 -1.19 12.78 0.91
CA LEU A 93 0.24 12.56 0.68
C LEU A 93 1.14 13.05 1.82
N PRO A 94 1.03 14.32 2.30
CA PRO A 94 1.85 14.77 3.43
C PRO A 94 1.55 13.99 4.70
N LYS A 95 0.31 13.54 4.91
CA LYS A 95 -0.09 12.74 6.06
C LYS A 95 0.53 11.34 6.11
N LEU A 96 1.07 10.83 4.99
CA LEU A 96 1.84 9.59 4.98
C LEU A 96 3.13 9.70 5.80
N PHE A 97 3.69 10.88 5.98
CA PHE A 97 4.93 11.06 6.75
C PHE A 97 4.67 11.18 8.25
N THR A 98 3.48 11.59 8.66
CA THR A 98 3.07 11.71 10.07
C THR A 98 2.25 10.52 10.56
N GLY A 99 1.82 9.63 9.66
CA GLY A 99 0.91 8.53 9.96
C GLY A 99 -0.56 8.92 10.08
N GLU A 100 -0.90 10.22 9.99
CA GLU A 100 -2.28 10.72 10.15
C GLU A 100 -3.24 10.27 9.05
N HIS A 101 -2.73 9.72 7.95
CA HIS A 101 -3.56 9.22 6.85
C HIS A 101 -4.51 8.09 7.27
N ILE A 102 -4.15 7.29 8.29
CA ILE A 102 -5.00 6.19 8.80
C ILE A 102 -6.30 6.70 9.46
N SER A 103 -6.32 7.95 9.92
CA SER A 103 -7.51 8.58 10.50
C SER A 103 -8.46 9.15 9.44
N SER A 104 -8.13 9.03 8.16
CA SER A 104 -8.99 9.52 7.08
C SER A 104 -10.19 8.61 6.85
N GLN A 105 -11.39 9.18 6.64
CA GLN A 105 -12.59 8.43 6.26
C GLN A 105 -12.44 7.60 4.96
N TYR A 106 -11.44 7.90 4.15
CA TYR A 106 -11.13 7.21 2.89
C TYR A 106 -10.13 6.08 3.05
N VAL A 107 -9.56 5.92 4.24
CA VAL A 107 -8.58 4.89 4.54
C VAL A 107 -9.16 3.96 5.59
N GLU A 108 -9.10 2.67 5.32
CA GLU A 108 -9.40 1.64 6.29
C GLU A 108 -8.09 0.99 6.71
N TYR A 109 -7.81 1.04 8.01
CA TYR A 109 -6.62 0.45 8.61
C TYR A 109 -7.02 -0.67 9.56
N LYS A 110 -6.41 -1.85 9.39
CA LYS A 110 -6.70 -3.04 10.20
C LYS A 110 -5.44 -3.87 10.42
N GLN A 111 -5.32 -4.45 11.60
CA GLN A 111 -4.34 -5.50 11.87
C GLN A 111 -4.98 -6.88 11.64
N VAL A 112 -4.32 -7.73 10.86
CA VAL A 112 -4.87 -9.00 10.39
C VAL A 112 -3.83 -10.11 10.41
N LYS A 113 -4.25 -11.38 10.52
CA LYS A 113 -3.35 -12.55 10.44
C LYS A 113 -3.15 -13.02 8.99
N SER A 114 -4.17 -12.82 8.16
CA SER A 114 -4.15 -13.26 6.79
C SER A 114 -5.02 -12.37 5.92
N ILE A 115 -4.61 -12.20 4.67
CA ILE A 115 -5.42 -11.57 3.63
C ILE A 115 -5.23 -12.29 2.31
N GLU A 116 -6.33 -12.46 1.58
CA GLU A 116 -6.32 -12.90 0.19
C GLU A 116 -7.04 -11.85 -0.66
N ILE A 117 -6.41 -11.47 -1.77
CA ILE A 117 -6.89 -10.42 -2.67
C ILE A 117 -7.20 -11.05 -4.02
N ILE A 118 -8.46 -11.00 -4.43
CA ILE A 118 -8.96 -11.50 -5.72
C ILE A 118 -9.64 -10.33 -6.44
N PRO A 119 -8.90 -9.54 -7.24
CA PRO A 119 -9.49 -8.45 -8.01
C PRO A 119 -10.25 -8.99 -9.22
N GLU A 120 -11.17 -8.20 -9.77
CA GLU A 120 -11.87 -8.54 -11.01
C GLU A 120 -10.94 -8.64 -12.24
N LYS A 121 -9.83 -7.88 -12.20
CA LYS A 121 -8.77 -7.92 -13.22
C LYS A 121 -7.44 -8.14 -12.54
N ASN A 122 -6.63 -9.05 -13.08
CA ASN A 122 -5.30 -9.30 -12.56
C ASN A 122 -4.43 -8.04 -12.60
N GLU A 123 -3.73 -7.81 -11.51
CA GLU A 123 -2.86 -6.66 -11.28
C GLU A 123 -1.46 -7.13 -10.92
N CYS A 124 -0.45 -6.38 -11.34
CA CYS A 124 0.92 -6.66 -10.91
C CYS A 124 1.09 -6.38 -9.42
N LEU A 125 1.81 -7.27 -8.74
CA LEU A 125 2.22 -7.07 -7.36
C LEU A 125 3.48 -6.23 -7.31
N ASN A 126 3.51 -5.30 -6.37
CA ASN A 126 4.72 -4.59 -5.98
C ASN A 126 5.10 -5.07 -4.58
N ILE A 127 6.25 -5.70 -4.45
CA ILE A 127 6.80 -6.19 -3.17
C ILE A 127 8.11 -5.43 -2.94
N ASP A 128 8.16 -4.62 -1.90
CA ASP A 128 9.31 -3.81 -1.50
C ASP A 128 9.93 -2.96 -2.63
N GLY A 129 9.08 -2.48 -3.54
CA GLY A 129 9.49 -1.64 -4.67
C GLY A 129 9.69 -2.38 -5.98
N GLU A 130 9.72 -3.70 -5.98
CA GLU A 130 9.91 -4.54 -7.16
C GLU A 130 8.59 -5.14 -7.65
N ILE A 131 8.46 -5.34 -8.97
CA ILE A 131 7.31 -6.03 -9.55
C ILE A 131 7.56 -7.53 -9.45
N TYR A 132 6.71 -8.22 -8.70
CA TYR A 132 6.85 -9.65 -8.46
C TYR A 132 5.52 -10.38 -8.61
N GLY A 133 5.27 -10.95 -9.77
CA GLY A 133 4.05 -11.72 -10.04
C GLY A 133 2.79 -10.87 -10.20
N THR A 134 1.64 -11.52 -10.09
CA THR A 134 0.32 -10.92 -10.27
C THR A 134 -0.68 -11.45 -9.24
N THR A 135 -1.78 -10.70 -9.05
CA THR A 135 -2.95 -11.21 -8.32
C THR A 135 -3.63 -12.35 -9.09
N PRO A 136 -4.41 -13.23 -8.43
CA PRO A 136 -4.73 -13.21 -7.00
C PRO A 136 -3.52 -13.52 -6.11
N VAL A 137 -3.53 -13.00 -4.89
CA VAL A 137 -2.45 -13.19 -3.92
C VAL A 137 -3.01 -13.48 -2.54
N LYS A 138 -2.37 -14.40 -1.82
CA LYS A 138 -2.64 -14.67 -0.42
C LYS A 138 -1.39 -14.38 0.40
N VAL A 139 -1.56 -13.59 1.46
CA VAL A 139 -0.49 -13.18 2.38
C VAL A 139 -0.86 -13.63 3.78
N ASN A 140 0.06 -14.29 4.45
CA ASN A 140 -0.08 -14.74 5.82
C ASN A 140 1.18 -14.38 6.60
N ILE A 141 1.04 -14.10 7.90
CA ILE A 141 2.20 -13.97 8.77
C ILE A 141 2.91 -15.31 8.90
N SER A 142 4.23 -15.29 8.85
CA SER A 142 5.04 -16.49 9.07
C SER A 142 5.35 -16.67 10.55
N ASN A 143 5.29 -17.91 11.03
CA ASN A 143 5.77 -18.26 12.37
C ASN A 143 7.30 -18.31 12.46
N LYS A 144 8.01 -18.24 11.32
CA LYS A 144 9.47 -18.20 11.28
C LYS A 144 9.94 -16.80 11.65
N LYS A 145 10.78 -16.69 12.68
CA LYS A 145 11.42 -15.44 13.10
C LYS A 145 12.80 -15.32 12.46
N LEU A 146 13.10 -14.14 11.92
CA LEU A 146 14.45 -13.78 11.48
C LEU A 146 15.16 -13.08 12.65
N PRO A 147 16.34 -13.53 13.08
CA PRO A 147 17.13 -12.80 14.06
C PRO A 147 17.65 -11.51 13.42
N ILE A 148 17.38 -10.37 14.04
CA ILE A 148 17.89 -9.07 13.62
C ILE A 148 18.84 -8.58 14.71
N TYR A 149 20.09 -8.32 14.34
CA TYR A 149 21.10 -7.75 15.23
C TYR A 149 21.13 -6.24 15.05
N PHE A 150 20.99 -5.51 16.15
CA PHE A 150 21.15 -4.06 16.18
C PHE A 150 22.58 -3.76 16.69
N TYR A 151 23.29 -2.94 15.98
CA TYR A 151 24.62 -2.42 16.38
C TYR A 151 24.48 -0.99 16.88
#